data_060e1b56a6012de45435ba150f38edce
#
_entry.id   060e1b56a6012de45435ba150f38edce
#
_cell.length_a   1.000
_cell.length_b   1.000
_cell.length_c   1.000
_cell.angle_alpha   90.00
_cell.angle_beta   90.00
_cell.angle_gamma   90.00
#
_symmetry.space_group_name_H-M   'P 1'
#
loop_
_entity.id
_entity.type
_entity.pdbx_description
1 polymer ?
#
loop_
_entity_poly.entity_id
_entity_poly.type
_entity_poly.pdbx_seq_one_letter_code
_entity_poly.pdbx_strand_id
1 'polypeptide(L)'
;MNKKKLIWQLPFLAILVIGTIFIIRQQHVTPYQHDEGFIFGTIYHITYQSDENYQKEIEEELQKVDQSLSPFNKGSIISKINRNENIKVDEMFKEVFLLAEKISKETNGAFDITVAPMVNTWGFGFKQGKAPSKETIDSLRAIVGFEKVSLVNDYIKKQNPNTMLDCSAIAKGYGSDVVARLLKKKGIENFMVEIGGEVVTCGNSEKRVPWRIGVNKPTDDSLNTNTELQTVLNVTDKAMATSGNYRNFYYKNGKKYAHTIDPKTGYPVQHNILSSTVIANNCATADAFATSFMVLGMDGTKKILEQHPELLAYLIYSDDQGKNRVWYSPSMKKILAE
;
A
#
# COMPACT_ATOMS: atom_id res chain seq x y z
N MET A 1 7.70 28.44 65.25
CA MET A 1 7.71 28.72 63.82
C MET A 1 6.76 29.86 63.52
N ASN A 2 7.23 30.96 62.98
CA ASN A 2 6.49 32.23 62.89
C ASN A 2 5.43 32.17 61.80
N LYS A 3 4.14 32.02 62.17
CA LYS A 3 3.00 31.87 61.22
C LYS A 3 2.94 32.91 60.08
N LYS A 4 3.43 34.14 60.36
CA LYS A 4 3.49 35.22 59.36
C LYS A 4 4.53 34.95 58.24
N LYS A 5 5.66 34.27 58.53
CA LYS A 5 6.65 33.90 57.53
C LYS A 5 6.14 32.76 56.63
N LEU A 6 5.37 31.82 57.16
CA LEU A 6 4.81 30.69 56.46
C LEU A 6 3.78 31.13 55.40
N ILE A 7 2.96 32.17 55.69
CA ILE A 7 1.95 32.69 54.76
C ILE A 7 2.55 33.29 53.48
N TRP A 8 3.75 33.86 53.54
CA TRP A 8 4.47 34.39 52.38
C TRP A 8 5.32 33.33 51.67
N GLN A 9 5.75 32.29 52.33
CA GLN A 9 6.55 31.20 51.78
C GLN A 9 5.70 30.23 50.93
N LEU A 10 4.44 29.99 51.26
CA LEU A 10 3.53 29.11 50.54
C LEU A 10 3.24 29.57 49.11
N PRO A 11 2.85 30.84 48.85
CA PRO A 11 2.65 31.31 47.48
C PRO A 11 3.95 31.27 46.64
N PHE A 12 5.07 31.60 47.24
CA PHE A 12 6.38 31.55 46.55
C PHE A 12 6.75 30.09 46.18
N LEU A 13 6.53 29.16 47.09
CA LEU A 13 6.75 27.73 46.81
C LEU A 13 5.80 27.23 45.69
N ALA A 14 4.55 27.64 45.72
CA ALA A 14 3.57 27.29 44.68
C ALA A 14 3.98 27.82 43.29
N ILE A 15 4.46 29.08 43.22
CA ILE A 15 4.96 29.66 41.96
C ILE A 15 6.21 28.91 41.48
N LEU A 16 7.13 28.53 42.39
CA LEU A 16 8.31 27.74 42.05
C LEU A 16 7.91 26.38 41.50
N VAL A 17 6.99 25.68 42.12
CA VAL A 17 6.51 24.35 41.69
C VAL A 17 5.82 24.48 40.32
N ILE A 18 4.91 25.45 40.17
CA ILE A 18 4.21 25.70 38.89
C ILE A 18 5.22 26.07 37.80
N GLY A 19 6.18 26.97 38.08
CA GLY A 19 7.24 27.36 37.15
C GLY A 19 8.12 26.18 36.76
N THR A 20 8.49 25.33 37.70
CA THR A 20 9.27 24.12 37.46
C THR A 20 8.50 23.13 36.58
N ILE A 21 7.22 22.88 36.88
CA ILE A 21 6.36 22.03 36.04
C ILE A 21 6.23 22.59 34.62
N PHE A 22 6.06 23.91 34.53
CA PHE A 22 6.00 24.57 33.20
C PHE A 22 7.29 24.42 32.41
N ILE A 23 8.46 24.65 33.05
CA ILE A 23 9.77 24.47 32.41
C ILE A 23 9.99 23.00 31.99
N ILE A 24 9.68 22.04 32.87
CA ILE A 24 9.80 20.60 32.56
C ILE A 24 8.91 20.23 31.37
N ARG A 25 7.65 20.70 31.33
CA ARG A 25 6.76 20.48 30.19
C ARG A 25 7.25 21.12 28.91
N GLN A 26 7.84 22.32 28.98
CA GLN A 26 8.40 23.02 27.83
C GLN A 26 9.69 22.39 27.29
N GLN A 27 10.43 21.66 28.14
CA GLN A 27 11.66 20.94 27.77
C GLN A 27 11.40 19.48 27.38
N HIS A 28 10.16 18.99 27.57
CA HIS A 28 9.82 17.62 27.22
C HIS A 28 9.79 17.48 25.69
N VAL A 29 10.72 16.70 25.16
CA VAL A 29 10.74 16.32 23.73
C VAL A 29 10.09 14.95 23.62
N THR A 30 8.89 14.91 23.05
CA THR A 30 8.19 13.66 22.79
C THR A 30 9.06 12.74 21.92
N PRO A 31 9.36 11.53 22.37
CA PRO A 31 10.22 10.59 21.66
C PRO A 31 9.52 10.00 20.43
N TYR A 32 10.31 9.39 19.56
CA TYR A 32 9.77 8.53 18.52
C TYR A 32 9.73 7.08 19.00
N GLN A 33 8.59 6.43 18.77
CA GLN A 33 8.37 5.00 18.95
C GLN A 33 8.67 4.27 17.63
N HIS A 34 9.14 3.03 17.74
CA HIS A 34 9.44 2.17 16.60
C HIS A 34 8.80 0.80 16.84
N ASP A 35 7.80 0.48 16.05
CA ASP A 35 7.10 -0.79 16.11
C ASP A 35 7.38 -1.59 14.84
N GLU A 36 7.63 -2.87 14.98
CA GLU A 36 7.84 -3.80 13.87
C GLU A 36 7.10 -5.11 14.11
N GLY A 37 6.77 -5.80 13.04
CA GLY A 37 6.10 -7.08 13.10
C GLY A 37 5.82 -7.66 11.73
N PHE A 38 4.94 -8.68 11.68
CA PHE A 38 4.62 -9.40 10.47
C PHE A 38 3.11 -9.45 10.24
N ILE A 39 2.67 -9.00 9.06
CA ILE A 39 1.26 -8.99 8.64
C ILE A 39 1.18 -9.11 7.11
N PHE A 40 0.08 -9.62 6.56
CA PHE A 40 -0.17 -9.75 5.11
C PHE A 40 0.94 -10.49 4.34
N GLY A 41 1.66 -11.40 5.01
CA GLY A 41 2.79 -12.12 4.42
C GLY A 41 4.08 -11.31 4.28
N THR A 42 4.19 -10.14 4.96
CA THR A 42 5.35 -9.25 4.91
C THR A 42 5.65 -8.63 6.26
N ILE A 43 6.79 -7.94 6.37
CA ILE A 43 7.18 -7.18 7.57
C ILE A 43 6.56 -5.79 7.48
N TYR A 44 6.23 -5.20 8.64
CA TYR A 44 5.91 -3.79 8.77
C TYR A 44 6.91 -3.09 9.69
N HIS A 45 7.12 -1.79 9.41
CA HIS A 45 7.88 -0.86 10.26
C HIS A 45 7.08 0.42 10.42
N ILE A 46 6.81 0.79 11.66
CA ILE A 46 6.01 1.97 11.97
C ILE A 46 6.79 2.84 12.94
N THR A 47 7.04 4.08 12.55
CA THR A 47 7.72 5.08 13.37
C THR A 47 6.78 6.24 13.61
N TYR A 48 6.57 6.66 14.89
CA TYR A 48 5.67 7.75 15.24
C TYR A 48 6.11 8.47 16.51
N GLN A 49 5.87 9.77 16.56
CA GLN A 49 6.25 10.61 17.70
C GLN A 49 5.16 10.58 18.77
N SER A 50 5.42 9.88 19.88
CA SER A 50 4.47 9.74 21.00
C SER A 50 5.18 9.36 22.30
N ASP A 51 4.63 9.82 23.43
CA ASP A 51 5.01 9.35 24.76
C ASP A 51 4.46 7.94 25.07
N GLU A 52 3.38 7.55 24.37
CA GLU A 52 2.73 6.26 24.51
C GLU A 52 3.09 5.34 23.34
N ASN A 53 3.16 4.03 23.61
CA ASN A 53 3.32 3.00 22.59
C ASN A 53 1.95 2.44 22.21
N TYR A 54 1.67 2.36 20.89
CA TYR A 54 0.39 1.91 20.32
C TYR A 54 0.50 0.61 19.53
N GLN A 55 1.58 -0.15 19.70
CA GLN A 55 1.82 -1.38 18.93
C GLN A 55 0.62 -2.33 18.97
N LYS A 56 0.04 -2.52 20.15
CA LYS A 56 -1.11 -3.43 20.32
C LYS A 56 -2.33 -2.99 19.51
N GLU A 57 -2.69 -1.70 19.59
CA GLU A 57 -3.82 -1.17 18.83
C GLU A 57 -3.56 -1.20 17.32
N ILE A 58 -2.30 -0.97 16.89
CA ILE A 58 -1.88 -1.10 15.50
C ILE A 58 -2.08 -2.54 15.02
N GLU A 59 -1.61 -3.52 15.78
CA GLU A 59 -1.78 -4.95 15.45
C GLU A 59 -3.25 -5.34 15.39
N GLU A 60 -4.09 -4.87 16.30
CA GLU A 60 -5.53 -5.11 16.31
C GLU A 60 -6.21 -4.56 15.03
N GLU A 61 -5.84 -3.35 14.59
CA GLU A 61 -6.38 -2.78 13.35
C GLU A 61 -5.90 -3.55 12.11
N LEU A 62 -4.63 -3.92 12.05
CA LEU A 62 -4.08 -4.73 10.96
C LEU A 62 -4.73 -6.12 10.88
N GLN A 63 -5.02 -6.74 12.03
CA GLN A 63 -5.77 -8.00 12.08
C GLN A 63 -7.19 -7.87 11.53
N LYS A 64 -7.88 -6.74 11.76
CA LYS A 64 -9.21 -6.48 11.16
C LYS A 64 -9.12 -6.38 9.64
N VAL A 65 -8.09 -5.71 9.10
CA VAL A 65 -7.84 -5.66 7.65
C VAL A 65 -7.61 -7.06 7.08
N ASP A 66 -6.80 -7.90 7.75
CA ASP A 66 -6.57 -9.29 7.33
C ASP A 66 -7.86 -10.10 7.34
N GLN A 67 -8.67 -9.98 8.38
CA GLN A 67 -9.97 -10.65 8.48
C GLN A 67 -10.97 -10.21 7.42
N SER A 68 -10.85 -8.98 6.92
CA SER A 68 -11.69 -8.45 5.85
C SER A 68 -11.18 -8.84 4.46
N LEU A 69 -9.92 -8.58 4.15
CA LEU A 69 -9.41 -8.49 2.78
C LEU A 69 -8.43 -9.59 2.38
N SER A 70 -7.88 -10.37 3.32
CA SER A 70 -6.84 -11.35 2.99
C SER A 70 -7.41 -12.60 2.31
N PRO A 71 -7.06 -12.87 1.04
CA PRO A 71 -7.48 -14.09 0.37
C PRO A 71 -6.73 -15.33 0.89
N PHE A 72 -5.65 -15.16 1.67
CA PHE A 72 -4.88 -16.23 2.31
C PHE A 72 -5.46 -16.65 3.65
N ASN A 73 -6.24 -15.80 4.30
CA ASN A 73 -6.98 -16.11 5.50
C ASN A 73 -8.32 -16.77 5.13
N LYS A 74 -8.44 -18.07 5.37
CA LYS A 74 -9.65 -18.84 5.05
C LYS A 74 -10.91 -18.35 5.78
N GLY A 75 -10.76 -17.68 6.93
CA GLY A 75 -11.83 -17.09 7.72
C GLY A 75 -12.25 -15.69 7.28
N SER A 76 -11.50 -15.05 6.40
CA SER A 76 -11.72 -13.68 5.96
C SER A 76 -13.02 -13.51 5.17
N ILE A 77 -13.51 -12.27 5.11
CA ILE A 77 -14.71 -11.92 4.33
C ILE A 77 -14.50 -12.24 2.84
N ILE A 78 -13.38 -11.81 2.25
CA ILE A 78 -13.09 -12.08 0.84
C ILE A 78 -13.04 -13.59 0.53
N SER A 79 -12.45 -14.39 1.43
CA SER A 79 -12.39 -15.85 1.26
C SER A 79 -13.75 -16.50 1.31
N LYS A 80 -14.66 -16.04 2.17
CA LYS A 80 -16.05 -16.49 2.24
C LYS A 80 -16.81 -16.11 0.96
N ILE A 81 -16.67 -14.87 0.47
CA ILE A 81 -17.25 -14.43 -0.81
C ILE A 81 -16.76 -15.32 -1.96
N ASN A 82 -15.47 -15.64 -1.99
CA ASN A 82 -14.88 -16.50 -3.02
C ASN A 82 -15.42 -17.93 -2.97
N ARG A 83 -15.85 -18.41 -1.81
CA ARG A 83 -16.57 -19.70 -1.65
C ARG A 83 -18.09 -19.59 -1.87
N ASN A 84 -18.58 -18.42 -2.31
CA ASN A 84 -20.01 -18.13 -2.53
C ASN A 84 -20.88 -18.19 -1.26
N GLU A 85 -20.29 -17.95 -0.09
CA GLU A 85 -21.04 -17.79 1.14
C GLU A 85 -21.83 -16.48 1.12
N ASN A 86 -23.07 -16.51 1.56
CA ASN A 86 -23.93 -15.32 1.62
C ASN A 86 -23.68 -14.56 2.91
N ILE A 87 -22.68 -13.68 2.92
CA ILE A 87 -22.30 -12.87 4.09
C ILE A 87 -22.38 -11.38 3.79
N LYS A 88 -22.66 -10.58 4.81
CA LYS A 88 -22.48 -9.14 4.75
C LYS A 88 -21.00 -8.78 4.81
N VAL A 89 -20.60 -7.81 4.01
CA VAL A 89 -19.25 -7.22 4.09
C VAL A 89 -19.20 -6.15 5.18
N ASP A 90 -18.01 -5.96 5.76
CA ASP A 90 -17.75 -4.89 6.71
C ASP A 90 -17.41 -3.56 6.00
N GLU A 91 -17.23 -2.49 6.78
CA GLU A 91 -16.93 -1.16 6.22
C GLU A 91 -15.56 -1.13 5.53
N MET A 92 -14.56 -1.88 6.02
CA MET A 92 -13.24 -1.95 5.39
C MET A 92 -13.32 -2.56 4.00
N PHE A 93 -14.09 -3.65 3.86
CA PHE A 93 -14.33 -4.29 2.56
C PHE A 93 -15.06 -3.33 1.60
N LYS A 94 -16.08 -2.61 2.08
CA LYS A 94 -16.82 -1.64 1.27
C LYS A 94 -15.92 -0.52 0.76
N GLU A 95 -15.12 0.08 1.63
CA GLU A 95 -14.18 1.13 1.26
C GLU A 95 -13.25 0.65 0.13
N VAL A 96 -12.64 -0.53 0.30
CA VAL A 96 -11.71 -1.10 -0.69
C VAL A 96 -12.43 -1.48 -1.98
N PHE A 97 -13.61 -2.10 -1.90
CA PHE A 97 -14.39 -2.49 -3.07
C PHE A 97 -14.79 -1.28 -3.92
N LEU A 98 -15.30 -0.22 -3.29
CA LEU A 98 -15.72 1.00 -3.99
C LEU A 98 -14.52 1.74 -4.60
N LEU A 99 -13.38 1.80 -3.88
CA LEU A 99 -12.15 2.37 -4.42
C LEU A 99 -11.62 1.55 -5.60
N ALA A 100 -11.64 0.22 -5.48
CA ALA A 100 -11.22 -0.69 -6.54
C ALA A 100 -12.11 -0.54 -7.79
N GLU A 101 -13.43 -0.46 -7.62
CA GLU A 101 -14.37 -0.23 -8.72
C GLU A 101 -14.09 1.11 -9.43
N LYS A 102 -13.85 2.18 -8.66
CA LYS A 102 -13.50 3.48 -9.18
C LYS A 102 -12.22 3.42 -10.03
N ILE A 103 -11.14 2.87 -9.47
CA ILE A 103 -9.84 2.78 -10.18
C ILE A 103 -9.95 1.85 -11.38
N SER A 104 -10.73 0.76 -11.30
CA SER A 104 -10.99 -0.10 -12.45
C SER A 104 -11.64 0.66 -13.61
N LYS A 105 -12.61 1.52 -13.34
CA LYS A 105 -13.25 2.40 -14.34
C LYS A 105 -12.24 3.40 -14.92
N GLU A 106 -11.47 4.09 -14.08
CA GLU A 106 -10.49 5.10 -14.48
C GLU A 106 -9.35 4.50 -15.32
N THR A 107 -8.93 3.26 -15.01
CA THR A 107 -7.87 2.55 -15.73
C THR A 107 -8.40 1.68 -16.86
N ASN A 108 -9.71 1.78 -17.16
CA ASN A 108 -10.38 0.94 -18.16
C ASN A 108 -10.08 -0.55 -17.95
N GLY A 109 -10.16 -1.04 -16.69
CA GLY A 109 -9.97 -2.43 -16.32
C GLY A 109 -8.51 -2.92 -16.30
N ALA A 110 -7.52 -2.02 -16.34
CA ALA A 110 -6.13 -2.43 -16.10
C ALA A 110 -5.89 -2.78 -14.61
N PHE A 111 -6.63 -2.15 -13.72
CA PHE A 111 -6.81 -2.61 -12.34
C PHE A 111 -8.11 -3.37 -12.24
N ASP A 112 -8.08 -4.59 -11.71
CA ASP A 112 -9.29 -5.40 -11.55
C ASP A 112 -9.12 -6.43 -10.44
N ILE A 113 -9.89 -6.26 -9.36
CA ILE A 113 -9.85 -7.21 -8.23
C ILE A 113 -10.48 -8.56 -8.53
N THR A 114 -11.09 -8.75 -9.71
CA THR A 114 -11.63 -10.05 -10.13
C THR A 114 -10.60 -10.93 -10.83
N VAL A 115 -9.34 -10.49 -10.96
CA VAL A 115 -8.26 -11.15 -11.71
C VAL A 115 -7.77 -12.47 -11.09
N ALA A 116 -8.18 -12.78 -9.85
CA ALA A 116 -7.72 -13.96 -9.10
C ALA A 116 -7.73 -15.28 -9.87
N PRO A 117 -8.76 -15.65 -10.66
CA PRO A 117 -8.76 -16.90 -11.43
C PRO A 117 -7.61 -16.98 -12.44
N MET A 118 -7.26 -15.85 -13.06
CA MET A 118 -6.12 -15.77 -14.00
C MET A 118 -4.78 -15.89 -13.27
N VAL A 119 -4.58 -15.13 -12.19
CA VAL A 119 -3.37 -15.16 -11.36
C VAL A 119 -3.10 -16.57 -10.83
N ASN A 120 -4.14 -17.26 -10.33
CA ASN A 120 -4.05 -18.65 -9.86
C ASN A 120 -3.66 -19.62 -10.98
N THR A 121 -4.23 -19.46 -12.17
CA THR A 121 -3.98 -20.34 -13.32
C THR A 121 -2.56 -20.18 -13.86
N TRP A 122 -2.00 -18.98 -13.82
CA TRP A 122 -0.59 -18.72 -14.16
C TRP A 122 0.40 -19.19 -13.07
N GLY A 123 -0.08 -19.59 -11.90
CA GLY A 123 0.75 -20.10 -10.80
C GLY A 123 1.34 -19.03 -9.88
N PHE A 124 0.83 -17.80 -9.96
CA PHE A 124 1.25 -16.70 -9.07
C PHE A 124 0.34 -16.53 -7.85
N GLY A 125 -0.78 -17.27 -7.78
CA GLY A 125 -1.72 -17.25 -6.67
C GLY A 125 -1.54 -18.46 -5.72
N PHE A 126 -2.65 -19.08 -5.35
CA PHE A 126 -2.71 -20.16 -4.34
C PHE A 126 -2.20 -21.53 -4.85
N LYS A 127 -1.99 -21.71 -6.15
CA LYS A 127 -1.57 -22.97 -6.77
C LYS A 127 -0.39 -22.75 -7.68
N GLN A 128 0.61 -23.62 -7.60
CA GLN A 128 1.65 -23.67 -8.62
C GLN A 128 1.02 -24.19 -9.92
N GLY A 129 1.04 -23.36 -10.97
CA GLY A 129 0.44 -23.65 -12.27
C GLY A 129 1.48 -23.94 -13.35
N LYS A 130 1.03 -24.64 -14.41
CA LYS A 130 1.72 -24.66 -15.72
C LYS A 130 1.08 -23.55 -16.57
N ALA A 131 1.84 -22.93 -17.49
CA ALA A 131 1.26 -21.94 -18.38
C ALA A 131 0.00 -22.50 -19.06
N PRO A 132 -1.15 -21.80 -18.91
CA PRO A 132 -2.46 -22.29 -19.37
C PRO A 132 -2.54 -22.37 -20.90
N SER A 133 -3.47 -23.17 -21.41
CA SER A 133 -3.83 -23.16 -22.84
C SER A 133 -4.63 -21.89 -23.18
N LYS A 134 -4.73 -21.58 -24.47
CA LYS A 134 -5.53 -20.46 -24.95
C LYS A 134 -7.00 -20.63 -24.58
N GLU A 135 -7.54 -21.82 -24.71
CA GLU A 135 -8.95 -22.14 -24.38
C GLU A 135 -9.22 -21.91 -22.90
N THR A 136 -8.25 -22.23 -22.03
CA THR A 136 -8.34 -21.95 -20.60
C THR A 136 -8.40 -20.44 -20.36
N ILE A 137 -7.53 -19.64 -21.00
CA ILE A 137 -7.53 -18.19 -20.87
C ILE A 137 -8.86 -17.59 -21.37
N ASP A 138 -9.35 -18.04 -22.53
CA ASP A 138 -10.62 -17.55 -23.09
C ASP A 138 -11.80 -17.85 -22.14
N SER A 139 -11.81 -19.02 -21.50
CA SER A 139 -12.81 -19.38 -20.49
C SER A 139 -12.72 -18.47 -19.24
N LEU A 140 -11.50 -18.13 -18.79
CA LEU A 140 -11.28 -17.24 -17.63
C LEU A 140 -11.70 -15.80 -17.93
N ARG A 141 -11.49 -15.32 -19.15
CA ARG A 141 -11.94 -13.98 -19.59
C ARG A 141 -13.47 -13.83 -19.52
N ALA A 142 -14.22 -14.92 -19.64
CA ALA A 142 -15.66 -14.89 -19.49
C ALA A 142 -16.13 -14.60 -18.06
N ILE A 143 -15.32 -14.89 -17.05
CA ILE A 143 -15.65 -14.74 -15.61
C ILE A 143 -14.88 -13.61 -14.90
N VAL A 144 -13.82 -13.08 -15.51
CA VAL A 144 -13.06 -11.93 -15.00
C VAL A 144 -13.60 -10.64 -15.60
N GLY A 145 -13.69 -9.58 -14.80
CA GLY A 145 -14.17 -8.26 -15.18
C GLY A 145 -14.86 -7.58 -14.01
N PHE A 146 -14.39 -6.40 -13.62
CA PHE A 146 -14.92 -5.65 -12.47
C PHE A 146 -16.42 -5.34 -12.62
N GLU A 147 -16.92 -5.22 -13.84
CA GLU A 147 -18.34 -5.01 -14.16
C GLU A 147 -19.22 -6.23 -13.88
N LYS A 148 -18.62 -7.40 -13.61
CA LYS A 148 -19.33 -8.67 -13.33
C LYS A 148 -19.60 -8.88 -11.84
N VAL A 149 -19.18 -7.94 -11.01
CA VAL A 149 -19.42 -7.95 -9.58
C VAL A 149 -20.02 -6.62 -9.13
N SER A 150 -20.84 -6.63 -8.10
CA SER A 150 -21.45 -5.42 -7.56
C SER A 150 -21.70 -5.55 -6.06
N LEU A 151 -21.66 -4.43 -5.36
CA LEU A 151 -22.04 -4.32 -3.96
C LEU A 151 -23.51 -3.89 -3.86
N VAL A 152 -24.36 -4.74 -3.29
CA VAL A 152 -25.80 -4.47 -3.14
C VAL A 152 -26.23 -4.79 -1.73
N ASN A 153 -26.74 -3.81 -0.98
CA ASN A 153 -27.21 -3.98 0.40
C ASN A 153 -26.20 -4.71 1.31
N ASP A 154 -24.92 -4.31 1.23
CA ASP A 154 -23.79 -4.90 1.96
C ASP A 154 -23.43 -6.34 1.55
N TYR A 155 -23.89 -6.82 0.40
CA TYR A 155 -23.51 -8.13 -0.14
C TYR A 155 -22.85 -7.98 -1.51
N ILE A 156 -21.84 -8.81 -1.75
CA ILE A 156 -21.25 -8.91 -3.09
C ILE A 156 -22.10 -9.85 -3.95
N LYS A 157 -22.57 -9.32 -5.06
CA LYS A 157 -23.26 -10.08 -6.11
C LYS A 157 -22.29 -10.35 -7.25
N LYS A 158 -22.18 -11.61 -7.65
CA LYS A 158 -21.35 -12.07 -8.77
C LYS A 158 -22.26 -12.57 -9.89
N GLN A 159 -21.99 -12.17 -11.13
CA GLN A 159 -22.71 -12.69 -12.30
C GLN A 159 -22.39 -14.18 -12.55
N ASN A 160 -21.19 -14.61 -12.17
CA ASN A 160 -20.76 -16.00 -12.26
C ASN A 160 -20.17 -16.45 -10.92
N PRO A 161 -20.58 -17.62 -10.38
CA PRO A 161 -20.08 -18.11 -9.09
C PRO A 161 -18.57 -18.41 -9.10
N ASN A 162 -17.97 -18.64 -10.25
CA ASN A 162 -16.53 -18.89 -10.40
C ASN A 162 -15.69 -17.60 -10.44
N THR A 163 -16.31 -16.41 -10.48
CA THR A 163 -15.60 -15.15 -10.29
C THR A 163 -15.03 -15.10 -8.88
N MET A 164 -13.75 -14.82 -8.75
CA MET A 164 -13.05 -14.71 -7.47
C MET A 164 -12.43 -13.32 -7.34
N LEU A 165 -12.47 -12.79 -6.13
CA LEU A 165 -11.89 -11.49 -5.78
C LEU A 165 -10.49 -11.67 -5.18
N ASP A 166 -9.61 -10.74 -5.49
CA ASP A 166 -8.28 -10.60 -4.90
C ASP A 166 -7.95 -9.13 -4.69
N CYS A 167 -7.78 -8.74 -3.45
CA CYS A 167 -7.42 -7.38 -3.06
C CYS A 167 -5.90 -7.20 -2.83
N SER A 168 -5.04 -8.16 -3.20
CA SER A 168 -3.60 -8.11 -2.89
C SER A 168 -2.87 -6.89 -3.47
N ALA A 169 -3.42 -6.28 -4.53
CA ALA A 169 -2.87 -5.09 -5.19
C ALA A 169 -3.43 -3.75 -4.66
N ILE A 170 -4.10 -3.78 -3.50
CA ILE A 170 -4.66 -2.59 -2.83
C ILE A 170 -4.70 -2.75 -1.30
N ALA A 171 -4.69 -3.99 -0.80
CA ALA A 171 -4.91 -4.28 0.61
C ALA A 171 -3.75 -3.86 1.52
N LYS A 172 -2.49 -3.93 1.03
CA LYS A 172 -1.34 -3.47 1.83
C LYS A 172 -1.36 -1.95 1.97
N GLY A 173 -1.60 -1.24 0.86
CA GLY A 173 -1.81 0.20 0.89
C GLY A 173 -2.96 0.59 1.82
N TYR A 174 -4.08 -0.13 1.78
CA TYR A 174 -5.20 0.11 2.67
C TYR A 174 -4.85 -0.15 4.15
N GLY A 175 -4.09 -1.20 4.45
CA GLY A 175 -3.58 -1.47 5.80
C GLY A 175 -2.73 -0.32 6.34
N SER A 176 -1.83 0.23 5.51
CA SER A 176 -1.03 1.41 5.86
C SER A 176 -1.91 2.65 6.13
N ASP A 177 -2.97 2.85 5.34
CA ASP A 177 -3.95 3.93 5.56
C ASP A 177 -4.75 3.75 6.85
N VAL A 178 -5.12 2.52 7.22
CA VAL A 178 -5.84 2.21 8.47
C VAL A 178 -4.99 2.60 9.67
N VAL A 179 -3.73 2.19 9.68
CA VAL A 179 -2.79 2.57 10.76
C VAL A 179 -2.56 4.08 10.81
N ALA A 180 -2.38 4.72 9.66
CA ALA A 180 -2.22 6.17 9.57
C ALA A 180 -3.45 6.90 10.14
N ARG A 181 -4.67 6.41 9.88
CA ARG A 181 -5.92 6.94 10.47
C ARG A 181 -5.96 6.75 11.99
N LEU A 182 -5.52 5.58 12.50
CA LEU A 182 -5.40 5.34 13.93
C LEU A 182 -4.46 6.35 14.59
N LEU A 183 -3.25 6.52 14.06
CA LEU A 183 -2.26 7.44 14.62
C LEU A 183 -2.76 8.89 14.61
N LYS A 184 -3.38 9.33 13.52
CA LYS A 184 -4.03 10.66 13.45
C LYS A 184 -5.15 10.83 14.48
N LYS A 185 -5.97 9.79 14.71
CA LYS A 185 -7.02 9.80 15.74
C LYS A 185 -6.46 9.91 17.16
N LYS A 186 -5.24 9.39 17.38
CA LYS A 186 -4.48 9.55 18.64
C LYS A 186 -3.81 10.94 18.76
N GLY A 187 -3.96 11.83 17.78
CA GLY A 187 -3.34 13.17 17.76
C GLY A 187 -1.88 13.18 17.35
N ILE A 188 -1.38 12.11 16.75
CA ILE A 188 0.02 12.01 16.30
C ILE A 188 0.15 12.68 14.94
N GLU A 189 1.06 13.64 14.85
CA GLU A 189 1.30 14.47 13.66
C GLU A 189 2.56 14.07 12.89
N ASN A 190 3.49 13.36 13.52
CA ASN A 190 4.74 12.92 12.90
C ASN A 190 4.84 11.41 12.93
N PHE A 191 4.68 10.78 11.74
CA PHE A 191 4.79 9.33 11.63
C PHE A 191 5.11 8.87 10.21
N MET A 192 5.66 7.67 10.12
CA MET A 192 5.80 6.87 8.92
C MET A 192 5.26 5.48 9.21
N VAL A 193 4.33 5.01 8.38
CA VAL A 193 3.81 3.64 8.37
C VAL A 193 4.33 2.98 7.10
N GLU A 194 5.05 1.87 7.23
CA GLU A 194 5.53 1.06 6.10
C GLU A 194 5.06 -0.37 6.29
N ILE A 195 4.38 -0.95 5.29
CA ILE A 195 3.93 -2.35 5.26
C ILE A 195 4.33 -2.97 3.92
N GLY A 196 5.43 -3.73 3.90
CA GLY A 196 5.90 -4.43 2.71
C GLY A 196 6.27 -3.53 1.52
N GLY A 197 6.64 -2.28 1.79
CA GLY A 197 7.00 -1.27 0.81
C GLY A 197 5.91 -0.24 0.51
N GLU A 198 4.70 -0.43 1.00
CA GLU A 198 3.60 0.54 0.94
C GLU A 198 3.69 1.49 2.14
N VAL A 199 3.86 2.79 1.86
CA VAL A 199 4.26 3.79 2.85
C VAL A 199 3.22 4.90 2.96
N VAL A 200 2.90 5.30 4.20
CA VAL A 200 2.18 6.55 4.51
C VAL A 200 3.05 7.40 5.40
N THR A 201 3.20 8.68 5.06
CA THR A 201 3.95 9.63 5.88
C THR A 201 3.08 10.80 6.32
N CYS A 202 3.38 11.31 7.51
CA CYS A 202 2.81 12.56 8.02
C CYS A 202 3.90 13.35 8.74
N GLY A 203 3.90 14.67 8.58
CA GLY A 203 4.86 15.55 9.25
C GLY A 203 6.32 15.22 8.94
N ASN A 204 7.18 15.24 9.95
CA ASN A 204 8.63 15.10 9.82
C ASN A 204 9.18 13.84 10.49
N SER A 205 10.34 13.41 10.02
CA SER A 205 11.14 12.37 10.66
C SER A 205 11.79 12.87 11.97
N GLU A 206 12.41 11.98 12.73
CA GLU A 206 13.18 12.32 13.93
C GLU A 206 14.23 13.40 13.71
N LYS A 207 14.76 13.51 12.49
CA LYS A 207 15.71 14.55 12.08
C LYS A 207 15.06 15.89 11.77
N ARG A 208 13.73 16.02 11.96
CA ARG A 208 12.92 17.21 11.67
C ARG A 208 13.00 17.66 10.19
N VAL A 209 13.12 16.69 9.31
CA VAL A 209 13.09 16.87 7.85
C VAL A 209 12.03 15.92 7.25
N PRO A 210 11.60 16.11 6.00
CA PRO A 210 10.72 15.17 5.31
C PRO A 210 11.21 13.72 5.43
N TRP A 211 10.30 12.78 5.43
CA TRP A 211 10.62 11.36 5.44
C TRP A 211 11.35 10.97 4.15
N ARG A 212 12.44 10.23 4.27
CA ARG A 212 13.28 9.81 3.15
C ARG A 212 13.00 8.35 2.83
N ILE A 213 12.34 8.10 1.69
CA ILE A 213 11.89 6.77 1.28
C ILE A 213 12.73 6.31 0.09
N GLY A 214 13.35 5.14 0.22
CA GLY A 214 14.14 4.52 -0.85
C GLY A 214 13.24 3.88 -1.91
N VAL A 215 13.59 4.07 -3.17
CA VAL A 215 13.08 3.30 -4.30
C VAL A 215 14.16 2.30 -4.70
N ASN A 216 13.86 1.00 -4.61
CA ASN A 216 14.82 -0.07 -4.90
C ASN A 216 15.10 -0.16 -6.40
N LYS A 217 16.34 -0.53 -6.73
CA LYS A 217 16.75 -0.86 -8.09
C LYS A 217 16.14 -2.20 -8.49
N PRO A 218 15.47 -2.30 -9.65
CA PRO A 218 14.93 -3.57 -10.12
C PRO A 218 16.08 -4.49 -10.55
N THR A 219 16.34 -5.49 -9.75
CA THR A 219 17.25 -6.58 -10.07
C THR A 219 16.46 -7.88 -10.06
N ASP A 220 16.75 -8.79 -11.00
CA ASP A 220 16.12 -10.11 -11.04
C ASP A 220 16.61 -10.95 -9.85
N ASP A 221 16.09 -10.63 -8.68
CA ASP A 221 16.40 -11.25 -7.40
C ASP A 221 15.12 -11.81 -6.76
N SER A 222 14.85 -13.09 -7.05
CA SER A 222 13.70 -13.80 -6.49
C SER A 222 13.77 -14.00 -4.96
N LEU A 223 14.96 -13.87 -4.37
CA LEU A 223 15.17 -13.97 -2.93
C LEU A 223 15.02 -12.63 -2.21
N ASN A 224 14.86 -11.53 -2.98
CA ASN A 224 14.69 -10.18 -2.45
C ASN A 224 15.82 -9.72 -1.51
N THR A 225 17.05 -10.16 -1.80
CA THR A 225 18.25 -9.87 -1.00
C THR A 225 18.94 -8.58 -1.41
N ASN A 226 18.68 -8.08 -2.63
CA ASN A 226 19.28 -6.86 -3.13
C ASN A 226 18.51 -5.64 -2.67
N THR A 227 19.13 -4.84 -1.82
CA THR A 227 18.61 -3.58 -1.27
C THR A 227 19.25 -2.34 -1.92
N GLU A 228 19.90 -2.48 -3.09
CA GLU A 228 20.50 -1.34 -3.79
C GLU A 228 19.41 -0.33 -4.18
N LEU A 229 19.59 0.92 -3.76
CA LEU A 229 18.65 1.98 -4.04
C LEU A 229 18.88 2.56 -5.44
N GLN A 230 17.80 2.77 -6.18
CA GLN A 230 17.78 3.54 -7.41
C GLN A 230 17.79 5.05 -7.13
N THR A 231 16.98 5.47 -6.15
CA THR A 231 16.85 6.85 -5.71
C THR A 231 16.23 6.92 -4.33
N VAL A 232 16.24 8.13 -3.75
CA VAL A 232 15.53 8.43 -2.50
C VAL A 232 14.53 9.55 -2.78
N LEU A 233 13.33 9.44 -2.24
CA LEU A 233 12.29 10.45 -2.32
C LEU A 233 12.07 11.10 -0.95
N ASN A 234 11.90 12.43 -0.94
CA ASN A 234 11.50 13.19 0.23
C ASN A 234 9.96 13.25 0.23
N VAL A 235 9.32 12.45 1.08
CA VAL A 235 7.86 12.32 1.11
C VAL A 235 7.35 12.78 2.46
N THR A 236 6.37 13.70 2.45
CA THR A 236 5.64 14.10 3.65
C THR A 236 4.18 14.36 3.32
N ASP A 237 3.28 14.05 4.25
CA ASP A 237 1.81 14.18 4.10
C ASP A 237 1.25 13.51 2.84
N LYS A 238 1.90 12.43 2.43
CA LYS A 238 1.57 11.65 1.24
C LYS A 238 1.77 10.16 1.51
N ALA A 239 1.27 9.38 0.57
CA ALA A 239 1.47 7.94 0.54
C ALA A 239 2.21 7.52 -0.72
N MET A 240 2.94 6.42 -0.64
CA MET A 240 3.73 5.84 -1.72
C MET A 240 3.54 4.33 -1.77
N ALA A 241 3.43 3.79 -2.96
CA ALA A 241 3.47 2.34 -3.19
C ALA A 241 4.31 2.01 -4.43
N THR A 242 4.88 0.81 -4.46
CA THR A 242 5.72 0.36 -5.56
C THR A 242 5.34 -1.05 -6.00
N SER A 243 4.92 -1.20 -7.25
CA SER A 243 4.75 -2.48 -7.95
C SER A 243 5.93 -2.76 -8.87
N GLY A 244 6.32 -4.05 -8.99
CA GLY A 244 7.45 -4.40 -9.86
C GLY A 244 7.47 -5.86 -10.27
N ASN A 245 7.91 -6.13 -11.50
CA ASN A 245 7.96 -7.45 -12.13
C ASN A 245 9.29 -8.20 -11.92
N TYR A 246 10.14 -7.72 -11.00
CA TYR A 246 11.46 -8.28 -10.73
C TYR A 246 11.52 -9.15 -9.46
N ARG A 247 10.44 -9.14 -8.64
CA ARG A 247 10.38 -9.91 -7.38
C ARG A 247 9.69 -11.26 -7.52
N ASN A 248 8.63 -11.34 -8.34
CA ASN A 248 7.81 -12.54 -8.49
C ASN A 248 7.64 -12.88 -9.97
N PHE A 249 8.47 -13.80 -10.45
CA PHE A 249 8.51 -14.23 -11.86
C PHE A 249 9.07 -15.64 -11.97
N TYR A 250 8.86 -16.26 -13.11
CA TYR A 250 9.55 -17.50 -13.51
C TYR A 250 9.94 -17.47 -14.99
N TYR A 251 10.91 -18.31 -15.34
CA TYR A 251 11.31 -18.50 -16.73
C TYR A 251 10.74 -19.81 -17.29
N LYS A 252 10.19 -19.77 -18.50
CA LYS A 252 9.75 -20.92 -19.27
C LYS A 252 10.15 -20.76 -20.72
N ASN A 253 10.88 -21.76 -21.27
CA ASN A 253 11.38 -21.75 -22.64
C ASN A 253 12.14 -20.44 -22.98
N GLY A 254 12.98 -19.95 -22.07
CA GLY A 254 13.74 -18.70 -22.25
C GLY A 254 12.93 -17.41 -22.13
N LYS A 255 11.61 -17.48 -21.92
CA LYS A 255 10.74 -16.32 -21.76
C LYS A 255 10.43 -16.09 -20.27
N LYS A 256 10.56 -14.83 -19.82
CA LYS A 256 10.18 -14.39 -18.46
C LYS A 256 8.68 -14.19 -18.39
N TYR A 257 8.07 -14.72 -17.35
CA TYR A 257 6.67 -14.51 -16.99
C TYR A 257 6.62 -13.87 -15.61
N ALA A 258 6.12 -12.64 -15.55
CA ALA A 258 5.94 -11.90 -14.30
C ALA A 258 4.52 -12.09 -13.76
N HIS A 259 4.37 -11.84 -12.45
CA HIS A 259 3.09 -12.05 -11.77
C HIS A 259 2.00 -11.03 -12.14
N THR A 260 2.36 -9.91 -12.78
CA THR A 260 1.39 -8.91 -13.23
C THR A 260 0.65 -9.44 -14.47
N ILE A 261 -0.61 -9.75 -14.30
CA ILE A 261 -1.50 -10.25 -15.36
C ILE A 261 -2.35 -9.07 -15.86
N ASP A 262 -2.45 -8.92 -17.17
CA ASP A 262 -3.42 -8.02 -17.77
C ASP A 262 -4.83 -8.67 -17.72
N PRO A 263 -5.79 -8.09 -16.97
CA PRO A 263 -7.12 -8.68 -16.82
C PRO A 263 -7.90 -8.82 -18.11
N LYS A 264 -7.61 -7.97 -19.12
CA LYS A 264 -8.30 -7.97 -20.41
C LYS A 264 -7.83 -9.09 -21.31
N THR A 265 -6.52 -9.28 -21.37
CA THR A 265 -5.92 -10.31 -22.23
C THR A 265 -5.83 -11.66 -21.55
N GLY A 266 -5.73 -11.67 -20.21
CA GLY A 266 -5.51 -12.86 -19.39
C GLY A 266 -4.07 -13.35 -19.40
N TYR A 267 -3.14 -12.59 -19.96
CA TYR A 267 -1.72 -12.94 -20.07
C TYR A 267 -0.84 -12.05 -19.20
N PRO A 268 0.31 -12.55 -18.71
CA PRO A 268 1.34 -11.72 -18.10
C PRO A 268 1.77 -10.60 -19.05
N VAL A 269 1.90 -9.39 -18.51
CA VAL A 269 2.35 -8.22 -19.29
C VAL A 269 3.75 -8.44 -19.87
N GLN A 270 3.97 -7.92 -21.06
CA GLN A 270 5.20 -8.15 -21.85
C GLN A 270 5.92 -6.85 -22.25
N HIS A 271 5.51 -5.70 -21.70
CA HIS A 271 6.21 -4.43 -21.95
C HIS A 271 7.44 -4.28 -21.05
N ASN A 272 8.19 -3.22 -21.30
CA ASN A 272 9.51 -2.99 -20.72
C ASN A 272 9.53 -2.33 -19.34
N ILE A 273 8.37 -2.01 -18.72
CA ILE A 273 8.34 -1.45 -17.35
C ILE A 273 8.73 -2.54 -16.36
N LEU A 274 9.73 -2.24 -15.54
CA LEU A 274 10.27 -3.11 -14.52
C LEU A 274 9.67 -2.80 -13.14
N SER A 275 9.44 -1.51 -12.87
CA SER A 275 8.91 -1.01 -11.61
C SER A 275 8.13 0.27 -11.80
N SER A 276 7.05 0.41 -11.02
CA SER A 276 6.18 1.57 -10.96
C SER A 276 6.03 2.01 -9.51
N THR A 277 6.55 3.18 -9.16
CA THR A 277 6.33 3.83 -7.87
C THR A 277 5.32 4.96 -8.06
N VAL A 278 4.27 4.97 -7.27
CA VAL A 278 3.21 5.98 -7.32
C VAL A 278 3.12 6.68 -5.96
N ILE A 279 2.94 8.01 -6.01
CA ILE A 279 2.62 8.82 -4.83
C ILE A 279 1.22 9.38 -5.00
N ALA A 280 0.41 9.25 -3.94
CA ALA A 280 -0.97 9.67 -3.89
C ALA A 280 -1.31 10.26 -2.50
N ASN A 281 -2.55 10.69 -2.31
CA ASN A 281 -3.05 11.20 -1.04
C ASN A 281 -3.31 10.11 0.00
N ASN A 282 -3.52 8.85 -0.44
CA ASN A 282 -3.65 7.67 0.40
C ASN A 282 -2.96 6.48 -0.26
N CYS A 283 -2.58 5.50 0.54
CA CYS A 283 -1.72 4.41 0.11
C CYS A 283 -2.48 3.35 -0.71
N ALA A 284 -3.75 3.11 -0.40
CA ALA A 284 -4.58 2.20 -1.21
C ALA A 284 -4.69 2.67 -2.67
N THR A 285 -4.85 3.99 -2.88
CA THR A 285 -4.83 4.58 -4.23
C THR A 285 -3.46 4.42 -4.89
N ALA A 286 -2.37 4.71 -4.16
CA ALA A 286 -1.01 4.56 -4.68
C ALA A 286 -0.72 3.11 -5.11
N ASP A 287 -1.08 2.12 -4.29
CA ASP A 287 -0.89 0.68 -4.52
C ASP A 287 -1.65 0.20 -5.77
N ALA A 288 -2.94 0.56 -5.87
CA ALA A 288 -3.77 0.21 -7.02
C ALA A 288 -3.26 0.84 -8.32
N PHE A 289 -2.88 2.13 -8.33
CA PHE A 289 -2.33 2.77 -9.52
C PHE A 289 -0.93 2.26 -9.86
N ALA A 290 -0.09 1.94 -8.87
CA ALA A 290 1.22 1.34 -9.13
C ALA A 290 1.08 0.02 -9.90
N THR A 291 0.13 -0.83 -9.51
CA THR A 291 -0.21 -2.06 -10.24
C THR A 291 -0.84 -1.76 -11.59
N SER A 292 -1.75 -0.78 -11.69
CA SER A 292 -2.35 -0.38 -12.97
C SER A 292 -1.30 0.05 -13.99
N PHE A 293 -0.31 0.82 -13.57
CA PHE A 293 0.76 1.30 -14.46
C PHE A 293 1.67 0.18 -14.95
N MET A 294 1.86 -0.85 -14.13
CA MET A 294 2.51 -2.09 -14.57
C MET A 294 1.72 -2.82 -15.66
N VAL A 295 0.40 -2.67 -15.73
CA VAL A 295 -0.45 -3.26 -16.77
C VAL A 295 -0.52 -2.35 -18.02
N LEU A 296 -0.70 -1.05 -17.81
CA LEU A 296 -0.91 -0.06 -18.87
C LEU A 296 0.33 0.25 -19.71
N GLY A 297 1.52 0.04 -19.15
CA GLY A 297 2.76 0.45 -19.78
C GLY A 297 2.96 1.97 -19.79
N MET A 298 4.02 2.44 -20.44
CA MET A 298 4.44 3.85 -20.43
C MET A 298 3.37 4.81 -20.96
N ASP A 299 2.80 4.51 -22.12
CA ASP A 299 1.84 5.42 -22.78
C ASP A 299 0.50 5.46 -22.06
N GLY A 300 0.04 4.31 -21.56
CA GLY A 300 -1.17 4.25 -20.74
C GLY A 300 -1.02 5.00 -19.43
N THR A 301 0.14 4.86 -18.77
CA THR A 301 0.46 5.60 -17.54
C THR A 301 0.42 7.10 -17.75
N LYS A 302 1.03 7.62 -18.84
CA LYS A 302 1.01 9.05 -19.15
C LYS A 302 -0.40 9.58 -19.33
N LYS A 303 -1.27 8.84 -20.03
CA LYS A 303 -2.68 9.22 -20.22
C LYS A 303 -3.47 9.30 -18.91
N ILE A 304 -3.23 8.37 -17.99
CA ILE A 304 -3.85 8.44 -16.66
C ILE A 304 -3.35 9.65 -15.87
N LEU A 305 -2.05 9.93 -15.89
CA LEU A 305 -1.47 11.08 -15.17
C LEU A 305 -1.92 12.45 -15.71
N GLU A 306 -2.31 12.53 -17.00
CA GLU A 306 -2.95 13.73 -17.56
C GLU A 306 -4.33 13.99 -16.96
N GLN A 307 -5.06 12.93 -16.58
CA GLN A 307 -6.39 13.01 -15.97
C GLN A 307 -6.32 13.12 -14.42
N HIS A 308 -5.20 12.69 -13.84
CA HIS A 308 -4.95 12.62 -12.39
C HIS A 308 -3.66 13.39 -12.02
N PRO A 309 -3.67 14.74 -12.08
CA PRO A 309 -2.49 15.56 -11.77
C PRO A 309 -2.03 15.48 -10.32
N GLU A 310 -2.89 14.96 -9.42
CA GLU A 310 -2.57 14.70 -8.01
C GLU A 310 -1.67 13.48 -7.82
N LEU A 311 -1.59 12.58 -8.81
CA LEU A 311 -0.72 11.42 -8.78
C LEU A 311 0.68 11.79 -9.29
N LEU A 312 1.71 11.28 -8.60
CA LEU A 312 3.08 11.34 -9.09
C LEU A 312 3.55 9.93 -9.41
N ALA A 313 4.27 9.74 -10.50
CA ALA A 313 4.80 8.44 -10.89
C ALA A 313 6.29 8.49 -11.18
N TYR A 314 7.00 7.43 -10.74
CA TYR A 314 8.40 7.16 -11.04
C TYR A 314 8.49 5.75 -11.60
N LEU A 315 8.83 5.63 -12.89
CA LEU A 315 8.90 4.37 -13.60
C LEU A 315 10.34 4.00 -13.91
N ILE A 316 10.69 2.75 -13.64
CA ILE A 316 11.95 2.17 -14.10
C ILE A 316 11.61 1.20 -15.24
N TYR A 317 12.26 1.33 -16.37
CA TYR A 317 12.02 0.53 -17.54
C TYR A 317 13.32 0.12 -18.24
N SER A 318 13.28 -0.95 -19.03
CA SER A 318 14.39 -1.40 -19.86
C SER A 318 14.31 -0.74 -21.22
N ASP A 319 15.42 -0.16 -21.72
CA ASP A 319 15.51 0.32 -23.10
C ASP A 319 15.75 -0.84 -24.09
N ASP A 320 15.81 -0.54 -25.39
CA ASP A 320 16.00 -1.54 -26.45
C ASP A 320 17.34 -2.27 -26.36
N GLN A 321 18.30 -1.73 -25.60
CA GLN A 321 19.60 -2.34 -25.33
C GLN A 321 19.62 -3.17 -24.02
N GLY A 322 18.46 -3.28 -23.33
CA GLY A 322 18.34 -3.98 -22.06
C GLY A 322 18.86 -3.18 -20.87
N LYS A 323 19.15 -1.88 -21.04
CA LYS A 323 19.64 -1.01 -19.95
C LYS A 323 18.48 -0.38 -19.20
N ASN A 324 18.57 -0.38 -17.87
CA ASN A 324 17.58 0.31 -17.03
C ASN A 324 17.60 1.82 -17.25
N ARG A 325 16.43 2.38 -17.47
CA ARG A 325 16.16 3.81 -17.63
C ARG A 325 15.07 4.23 -16.66
N VAL A 326 15.01 5.52 -16.42
CA VAL A 326 14.02 6.13 -15.52
C VAL A 326 13.19 7.14 -16.29
N TRP A 327 11.90 7.12 -16.05
CA TRP A 327 10.97 8.18 -16.39
C TRP A 327 10.16 8.57 -15.15
N TYR A 328 9.89 9.84 -14.97
CA TYR A 328 9.04 10.31 -13.88
C TYR A 328 8.14 11.47 -14.34
N SER A 329 6.98 11.60 -13.69
CA SER A 329 6.07 12.72 -13.94
C SER A 329 6.72 14.05 -13.54
N PRO A 330 6.42 15.17 -14.24
CA PRO A 330 7.10 16.45 -13.98
C PRO A 330 7.09 16.90 -12.53
N SER A 331 5.95 16.71 -11.85
CA SER A 331 5.78 17.08 -10.44
C SER A 331 6.62 16.23 -9.47
N MET A 332 7.03 15.02 -9.85
CA MET A 332 7.89 14.14 -9.07
C MET A 332 9.27 14.75 -8.80
N LYS A 333 9.77 15.61 -9.71
CA LYS A 333 11.09 16.26 -9.57
C LYS A 333 11.25 17.01 -8.26
N LYS A 334 10.17 17.55 -7.70
CA LYS A 334 10.21 18.36 -6.46
C LYS A 334 10.51 17.55 -5.22
N ILE A 335 10.33 16.24 -5.25
CA ILE A 335 10.50 15.34 -4.11
C ILE A 335 11.68 14.38 -4.26
N LEU A 336 12.36 14.37 -5.42
CA LEU A 336 13.63 13.66 -5.55
C LEU A 336 14.63 14.24 -4.55
N ALA A 337 15.27 13.38 -3.75
CA ALA A 337 16.40 13.80 -2.92
C ALA A 337 17.60 14.06 -3.83
N GLU A 338 18.31 15.16 -3.58
CA GLU A 338 19.57 15.49 -4.24
C GLU A 338 20.68 14.49 -3.90
#